data_5890c6d51f2d7f212e718b7db959317e
#
_entry.id   5890c6d51f2d7f212e718b7db959317e
#
_cell.length_a   1.000
_cell.length_b   1.000
_cell.length_c   1.000
_cell.angle_alpha   90.00
_cell.angle_beta   90.00
_cell.angle_gamma   90.00
#
_symmetry.space_group_name_H-M   'P 1'
#
loop_
_entity.id
_entity.type
_entity.pdbx_description
1 polymer ?
#
loop_
_entity_poly.entity_id
_entity_poly.type
_entity_poly.pdbx_seq_one_letter_code
_entity_poly.pdbx_strand_id
1 'polypeptide(L)'
;VVEWRGKTVAPQPHFCTNPMDLLDLPKDSLASFRFHGWLIVEVFTNTGHVGIGNAALAPRLTKQTIDLYLAPLLLGQNPFDREYLWQHMYRQTMAFGRKGLAMVAISALDIALWDLMGKASGQPVFRLLGGRTKRKIPVYASKLYSQELEALASEARRYKEQGYRAMKMRFGWGPLDGAEGMQKNIALLRTIRETAGYDV
;
A
#
# COMPACT_ATOMS: atom_id res chain seq x y z
N VAL A 1 1.82 -17.33 8.12
CA VAL A 1 1.00 -16.19 7.64
C VAL A 1 0.16 -15.66 8.79
N VAL A 2 0.39 -14.42 9.19
CA VAL A 2 -0.34 -13.76 10.27
C VAL A 2 -1.28 -12.71 9.66
N GLU A 3 -2.57 -12.80 9.96
CA GLU A 3 -3.56 -11.80 9.56
C GLU A 3 -3.70 -10.76 10.67
N TRP A 4 -3.36 -9.49 10.39
CA TRP A 4 -3.55 -8.39 11.33
C TRP A 4 -4.84 -7.62 11.00
N ARG A 5 -5.70 -7.43 12.01
CA ARG A 5 -6.90 -6.60 11.91
C ARG A 5 -6.66 -5.27 12.60
N GLY A 6 -6.31 -4.25 11.85
CA GLY A 6 -6.30 -2.89 12.35
C GLY A 6 -7.72 -2.36 12.63
N LYS A 7 -7.82 -1.24 13.38
CA LYS A 7 -9.09 -0.51 13.55
C LYS A 7 -9.64 -0.15 12.18
N THR A 8 -10.87 -0.56 11.91
CA THR A 8 -11.64 -0.09 10.76
C THR A 8 -11.89 1.40 10.91
N VAL A 9 -11.25 2.20 10.07
CA VAL A 9 -11.72 3.58 9.86
C VAL A 9 -12.96 3.45 8.97
N ALA A 10 -14.08 3.99 9.40
CA ALA A 10 -15.28 4.03 8.58
C ALA A 10 -14.93 4.66 7.22
N PRO A 11 -15.40 4.11 6.09
CA PRO A 11 -15.14 4.73 4.80
C PRO A 11 -15.70 6.15 4.83
N GLN A 12 -14.85 7.11 4.48
CA GLN A 12 -15.32 8.49 4.27
C GLN A 12 -16.34 8.45 3.12
N PRO A 13 -17.52 9.07 3.29
CA PRO A 13 -18.61 8.95 2.33
C PRO A 13 -18.30 9.51 0.92
N HIS A 14 -17.16 10.16 0.71
CA HIS A 14 -16.79 10.81 -0.55
C HIS A 14 -15.37 10.44 -1.00
N PHE A 15 -15.07 9.15 -1.05
CA PHE A 15 -13.75 8.69 -1.45
C PHE A 15 -13.72 8.35 -2.95
N CYS A 16 -13.54 9.38 -3.79
CA CYS A 16 -13.48 9.22 -5.24
C CYS A 16 -12.09 8.79 -5.70
N THR A 17 -11.81 7.50 -5.73
CA THR A 17 -10.54 6.98 -6.28
C THR A 17 -10.71 5.80 -7.22
N ASN A 18 -11.94 5.42 -7.53
CA ASN A 18 -12.27 4.24 -8.32
C ASN A 18 -13.12 4.65 -9.53
N PRO A 19 -12.82 4.18 -10.76
CA PRO A 19 -13.70 4.35 -11.91
C PRO A 19 -15.15 3.91 -11.67
N MET A 20 -15.38 3.02 -10.71
CA MET A 20 -16.71 2.61 -10.27
C MET A 20 -17.54 3.76 -9.69
N ASP A 21 -16.91 4.84 -9.24
CA ASP A 21 -17.61 6.04 -8.76
C ASP A 21 -18.32 6.83 -9.87
N LEU A 22 -18.13 6.43 -11.12
CA LEU A 22 -18.92 6.90 -12.28
C LEU A 22 -20.27 6.18 -12.43
N LEU A 23 -20.49 5.11 -11.67
CA LEU A 23 -21.74 4.39 -11.64
C LEU A 23 -22.60 4.92 -10.47
N ASP A 24 -23.89 5.08 -10.71
CA ASP A 24 -24.86 5.43 -9.66
C ASP A 24 -25.07 4.22 -8.72
N LEU A 25 -24.08 3.96 -7.90
CA LEU A 25 -24.08 2.88 -6.93
C LEU A 25 -24.37 3.41 -5.54
N PRO A 26 -25.10 2.66 -4.69
CA PRO A 26 -25.29 3.02 -3.29
C PRO A 26 -23.94 3.29 -2.62
N LYS A 27 -23.85 4.38 -1.84
CA LYS A 27 -22.61 4.84 -1.18
C LYS A 27 -21.98 3.83 -0.23
N ASP A 28 -22.76 2.89 0.26
CA ASP A 28 -22.39 1.77 1.13
C ASP A 28 -22.22 0.44 0.39
N SER A 29 -22.25 0.46 -0.96
CA SER A 29 -22.06 -0.74 -1.76
C SER A 29 -20.65 -1.33 -1.58
N LEU A 30 -20.54 -2.65 -1.73
CA LEU A 30 -19.27 -3.39 -1.67
C LEU A 30 -18.27 -2.99 -2.74
N ALA A 31 -18.67 -2.18 -3.73
CA ALA A 31 -17.80 -1.65 -4.78
C ALA A 31 -16.81 -0.60 -4.25
N SER A 32 -17.08 0.02 -3.09
CA SER A 32 -16.12 0.93 -2.46
C SER A 32 -14.87 0.18 -2.00
N PHE A 33 -13.72 0.63 -2.45
CA PHE A 33 -12.44 0.04 -2.11
C PHE A 33 -12.13 0.28 -0.61
N ARG A 34 -12.14 -0.79 0.19
CA ARG A 34 -11.91 -0.71 1.63
C ARG A 34 -10.52 -1.27 1.96
N PHE A 35 -9.61 -0.43 2.41
CA PHE A 35 -8.37 -0.85 3.07
C PHE A 35 -8.68 -1.26 4.51
N HIS A 36 -9.12 -2.49 4.76
CA HIS A 36 -9.59 -2.90 6.08
C HIS A 36 -8.72 -3.94 6.78
N GLY A 37 -7.58 -4.26 6.25
CA GLY A 37 -6.69 -5.22 6.87
C GLY A 37 -5.36 -5.34 6.16
N TRP A 38 -4.40 -5.85 6.90
CA TRP A 38 -3.08 -6.19 6.40
C TRP A 38 -2.88 -7.69 6.54
N LEU A 39 -2.23 -8.28 5.55
CA LEU A 39 -1.70 -9.61 5.63
C LEU A 39 -0.20 -9.47 5.90
N ILE A 40 0.26 -10.04 7.00
CA ILE A 40 1.68 -10.23 7.26
C ILE A 40 2.04 -11.64 6.83
N VAL A 41 3.11 -11.76 6.06
CA VAL A 41 3.66 -13.01 5.58
C VAL A 41 4.99 -13.24 6.27
N GLU A 42 5.14 -14.39 6.93
CA GLU A 42 6.41 -14.82 7.52
C GLU A 42 6.90 -16.07 6.80
N VAL A 43 8.15 -16.03 6.35
CA VAL A 43 8.84 -17.15 5.70
C VAL A 43 9.91 -17.65 6.66
N PHE A 44 9.75 -18.86 7.14
CA PHE A 44 10.68 -19.52 8.07
C PHE A 44 11.68 -20.39 7.33
N THR A 45 12.90 -20.46 7.83
CA THR A 45 13.94 -21.35 7.35
C THR A 45 14.36 -22.37 8.40
N ASN A 46 14.95 -23.48 7.97
CA ASN A 46 15.56 -24.47 8.83
C ASN A 46 16.79 -23.95 9.61
N THR A 47 17.32 -22.79 9.22
CA THR A 47 18.43 -22.12 9.92
C THR A 47 17.97 -21.13 10.97
N GLY A 48 16.65 -21.02 11.22
CA GLY A 48 16.06 -20.11 12.21
C GLY A 48 15.86 -18.67 11.74
N HIS A 49 16.21 -18.32 10.50
CA HIS A 49 15.91 -17.00 9.96
C HIS A 49 14.43 -16.90 9.56
N VAL A 50 13.85 -15.72 9.79
CA VAL A 50 12.47 -15.40 9.44
C VAL A 50 12.44 -14.14 8.59
N GLY A 51 11.91 -14.26 7.37
CA GLY A 51 11.64 -13.12 6.49
C GLY A 51 10.20 -12.64 6.61
N ILE A 52 9.99 -11.33 6.59
CA ILE A 52 8.68 -10.70 6.76
C ILE A 52 8.31 -9.91 5.50
N GLY A 53 7.11 -10.17 4.98
CA GLY A 53 6.49 -9.39 3.91
C GLY A 53 5.08 -8.99 4.28
N ASN A 54 4.44 -8.18 3.45
CA ASN A 54 3.06 -7.76 3.70
C ASN A 54 2.25 -7.54 2.42
N ALA A 55 0.92 -7.59 2.57
CA ALA A 55 -0.04 -7.18 1.56
C ALA A 55 -1.23 -6.47 2.21
N ALA A 56 -1.73 -5.41 1.57
CA ALA A 56 -2.85 -4.62 2.09
C ALA A 56 -4.16 -4.86 1.31
N LEU A 57 -4.08 -5.42 0.10
CA LEU A 57 -5.23 -5.61 -0.76
C LEU A 57 -5.87 -6.99 -0.54
N ALA A 58 -7.18 -7.00 -0.26
CA ALA A 58 -7.97 -8.21 -0.10
C ALA A 58 -7.25 -9.30 0.74
N PRO A 59 -6.84 -9.02 1.99
CA PRO A 59 -5.88 -9.84 2.73
C PRO A 59 -6.30 -11.30 2.86
N ARG A 60 -7.60 -11.58 2.99
CA ARG A 60 -8.12 -12.97 3.07
C ARG A 60 -7.93 -13.74 1.76
N LEU A 61 -8.25 -13.11 0.62
CA LEU A 61 -8.08 -13.73 -0.69
C LEU A 61 -6.58 -13.85 -1.03
N THR A 62 -5.79 -12.83 -0.70
CA THR A 62 -4.33 -12.88 -0.85
C THR A 62 -3.73 -14.04 -0.04
N LYS A 63 -4.20 -14.24 1.20
CA LYS A 63 -3.78 -15.38 2.03
C LYS A 63 -4.11 -16.70 1.36
N GLN A 64 -5.33 -16.89 0.88
CA GLN A 64 -5.73 -18.11 0.18
C GLN A 64 -4.91 -18.34 -1.10
N THR A 65 -4.62 -17.28 -1.85
CA THR A 65 -3.75 -17.38 -3.03
C THR A 65 -2.35 -17.86 -2.64
N ILE A 66 -1.80 -17.35 -1.55
CA ILE A 66 -0.51 -17.81 -1.02
C ILE A 66 -0.61 -19.27 -0.59
N ASP A 67 -1.54 -19.62 0.27
CA ASP A 67 -1.62 -20.95 0.87
C ASP A 67 -1.84 -22.04 -0.17
N LEU A 68 -2.73 -21.81 -1.15
CA LEU A 68 -3.16 -22.84 -2.09
C LEU A 68 -2.27 -22.94 -3.35
N TYR A 69 -1.69 -21.84 -3.78
CA TYR A 69 -1.02 -21.79 -5.09
C TYR A 69 0.46 -21.43 -5.02
N LEU A 70 0.89 -20.59 -4.08
CA LEU A 70 2.25 -20.06 -4.08
C LEU A 70 3.15 -20.72 -3.03
N ALA A 71 2.66 -20.95 -1.82
CA ALA A 71 3.44 -21.58 -0.76
C ALA A 71 3.97 -22.98 -1.15
N PRO A 72 3.20 -23.85 -1.83
CA PRO A 72 3.73 -25.13 -2.30
C PRO A 72 4.93 -25.03 -3.23
N LEU A 73 5.07 -23.92 -3.96
CA LEU A 73 6.19 -23.68 -4.88
C LEU A 73 7.48 -23.27 -4.14
N LEU A 74 7.34 -22.73 -2.94
CA LEU A 74 8.45 -22.18 -2.14
C LEU A 74 8.94 -23.14 -1.06
N LEU A 75 8.08 -24.03 -0.58
CA LEU A 75 8.45 -24.98 0.48
C LEU A 75 9.61 -25.87 0.05
N GLY A 76 10.64 -25.97 0.90
CA GLY A 76 11.84 -26.75 0.64
C GLY A 76 12.84 -26.11 -0.34
N GLN A 77 12.54 -24.94 -0.87
CA GLN A 77 13.42 -24.24 -1.79
C GLN A 77 14.46 -23.38 -1.05
N ASN A 78 15.56 -23.07 -1.72
CA ASN A 78 16.57 -22.14 -1.23
C ASN A 78 16.08 -20.68 -1.43
N PRO A 79 15.93 -19.87 -0.38
CA PRO A 79 15.46 -18.49 -0.50
C PRO A 79 16.41 -17.59 -1.30
N PHE A 80 17.69 -17.96 -1.46
CA PHE A 80 18.65 -17.22 -2.28
C PHE A 80 18.42 -17.40 -3.78
N ASP A 81 17.67 -18.42 -4.21
CA ASP A 81 17.24 -18.58 -5.60
C ASP A 81 16.01 -17.70 -5.91
N ARG A 82 15.97 -16.51 -5.31
CA ARG A 82 14.83 -15.60 -5.29
C ARG A 82 14.27 -15.30 -6.68
N GLU A 83 15.13 -15.04 -7.69
CA GLU A 83 14.68 -14.75 -9.07
C GLU A 83 13.97 -15.96 -9.68
N TYR A 84 14.53 -17.15 -9.50
CA TYR A 84 13.89 -18.38 -9.93
C TYR A 84 12.53 -18.57 -9.27
N LEU A 85 12.44 -18.38 -7.95
CA LEU A 85 11.19 -18.50 -7.18
C LEU A 85 10.15 -17.49 -7.64
N TRP A 86 10.55 -16.23 -7.89
CA TRP A 86 9.66 -15.21 -8.42
C TRP A 86 9.11 -15.59 -9.80
N GLN A 87 9.98 -16.01 -10.72
CA GLN A 87 9.59 -16.48 -12.05
C GLN A 87 8.68 -17.70 -11.99
N HIS A 88 8.94 -18.61 -11.06
CA HIS A 88 8.12 -19.79 -10.87
C HIS A 88 6.71 -19.41 -10.41
N MET A 89 6.58 -18.59 -9.39
CA MET A 89 5.28 -18.07 -8.92
C MET A 89 4.54 -17.31 -10.04
N TYR A 90 5.23 -16.44 -10.76
CA TYR A 90 4.64 -15.65 -11.85
C TYR A 90 4.12 -16.55 -12.96
N ARG A 91 4.91 -17.49 -13.43
CA ARG A 91 4.54 -18.40 -14.54
C ARG A 91 3.37 -19.31 -14.17
N GLN A 92 3.34 -19.81 -12.95
CA GLN A 92 2.23 -20.67 -12.47
C GLN A 92 0.91 -19.91 -12.36
N THR A 93 0.97 -18.60 -12.16
CA THR A 93 -0.24 -17.77 -12.04
C THR A 93 -0.60 -17.00 -13.31
N MET A 94 0.16 -17.12 -14.40
CA MET A 94 0.00 -16.34 -15.63
C MET A 94 -1.41 -16.39 -16.23
N ALA A 95 -2.07 -17.55 -16.16
CA ALA A 95 -3.39 -17.74 -16.73
C ALA A 95 -4.47 -16.87 -16.06
N PHE A 96 -4.30 -16.53 -14.77
CA PHE A 96 -5.30 -15.78 -13.99
C PHE A 96 -4.71 -14.61 -13.19
N GLY A 97 -3.40 -14.39 -13.20
CA GLY A 97 -2.74 -13.59 -12.17
C GLY A 97 -1.75 -12.53 -12.62
N ARG A 98 -1.58 -12.21 -13.88
CA ARG A 98 -0.58 -11.24 -14.39
C ARG A 98 -0.64 -9.84 -13.77
N LYS A 99 -1.73 -9.50 -13.10
CA LYS A 99 -1.95 -8.26 -12.33
C LYS A 99 -2.96 -8.53 -11.20
N GLY A 100 -3.15 -7.56 -10.34
CA GLY A 100 -4.13 -7.65 -9.24
C GLY A 100 -3.71 -8.66 -8.18
N LEU A 101 -4.63 -9.50 -7.74
CA LEU A 101 -4.52 -10.34 -6.54
C LEU A 101 -3.28 -11.26 -6.51
N ALA A 102 -3.00 -11.94 -7.62
CA ALA A 102 -1.85 -12.83 -7.66
C ALA A 102 -0.52 -12.07 -7.55
N MET A 103 -0.41 -10.91 -8.20
CA MET A 103 0.78 -10.07 -8.07
C MET A 103 0.95 -9.49 -6.67
N VAL A 104 -0.14 -9.16 -5.98
CA VAL A 104 -0.10 -8.75 -4.57
C VAL A 104 0.43 -9.88 -3.69
N ALA A 105 -0.01 -11.11 -3.92
CA ALA A 105 0.45 -12.29 -3.20
C ALA A 105 1.93 -12.60 -3.48
N ILE A 106 2.35 -12.57 -4.75
CA ILE A 106 3.76 -12.76 -5.15
C ILE A 106 4.63 -11.68 -4.52
N SER A 107 4.21 -10.41 -4.55
CA SER A 107 4.97 -9.30 -3.97
C SER A 107 5.16 -9.46 -2.46
N ALA A 108 4.14 -9.93 -1.73
CA ALA A 108 4.25 -10.17 -0.29
C ALA A 108 5.30 -11.25 0.03
N LEU A 109 5.32 -12.33 -0.74
CA LEU A 109 6.33 -13.39 -0.61
C LEU A 109 7.71 -12.91 -1.03
N ASP A 110 7.82 -12.16 -2.12
CA ASP A 110 9.08 -11.61 -2.61
C ASP A 110 9.72 -10.64 -1.60
N ILE A 111 8.94 -9.77 -0.98
CA ILE A 111 9.41 -8.90 0.11
C ILE A 111 9.93 -9.75 1.27
N ALA A 112 9.21 -10.82 1.66
CA ALA A 112 9.65 -11.72 2.72
C ALA A 112 10.97 -12.43 2.38
N LEU A 113 11.16 -12.84 1.13
CA LEU A 113 12.42 -13.45 0.66
C LEU A 113 13.57 -12.44 0.70
N TRP A 114 13.37 -11.20 0.26
CA TRP A 114 14.38 -10.15 0.36
C TRP A 114 14.77 -9.84 1.81
N ASP A 115 13.80 -9.73 2.71
CA ASP A 115 14.05 -9.50 4.13
C ASP A 115 14.84 -10.68 4.75
N LEU A 116 14.46 -11.90 4.40
CA LEU A 116 15.14 -13.11 4.85
C LEU A 116 16.60 -13.16 4.36
N MET A 117 16.83 -12.89 3.07
CA MET A 117 18.18 -12.85 2.49
C MET A 117 19.02 -11.77 3.17
N GLY A 118 18.45 -10.60 3.44
CA GLY A 118 19.10 -9.53 4.19
C GLY A 118 19.54 -9.97 5.58
N LYS A 119 18.66 -10.61 6.32
CA LYS A 119 18.94 -11.15 7.66
C LYS A 119 19.98 -12.25 7.64
N ALA A 120 19.83 -13.22 6.72
CA ALA A 120 20.77 -14.35 6.60
C ALA A 120 22.17 -13.93 6.18
N SER A 121 22.30 -12.88 5.35
CA SER A 121 23.60 -12.33 4.94
C SER A 121 24.15 -11.22 5.83
N GLY A 122 23.40 -10.78 6.87
CA GLY A 122 23.77 -9.67 7.74
C GLY A 122 23.87 -8.33 7.00
N GLN A 123 23.10 -8.18 5.89
CA GLN A 123 23.14 -6.99 5.04
C GLN A 123 21.74 -6.38 4.91
N PRO A 124 21.60 -5.05 4.97
CA PRO A 124 20.34 -4.39 4.67
C PRO A 124 19.98 -4.59 3.19
N VAL A 125 18.69 -4.76 2.90
CA VAL A 125 18.18 -5.08 1.56
C VAL A 125 18.70 -4.11 0.48
N PHE A 126 18.84 -2.82 0.78
CA PHE A 126 19.34 -1.86 -0.20
C PHE A 126 20.76 -2.19 -0.71
N ARG A 127 21.60 -2.85 0.10
CA ARG A 127 22.92 -3.32 -0.34
C ARG A 127 22.83 -4.50 -1.28
N LEU A 128 21.90 -5.41 -1.03
CA LEU A 128 21.63 -6.53 -1.92
C LEU A 128 21.06 -6.07 -3.28
N LEU A 129 20.38 -4.93 -3.29
CA LEU A 129 19.81 -4.29 -4.48
C LEU A 129 20.80 -3.36 -5.23
N GLY A 130 22.10 -3.43 -4.95
CA GLY A 130 23.12 -2.67 -5.66
C GLY A 130 23.70 -1.49 -4.88
N GLY A 131 23.29 -1.29 -3.62
CA GLY A 131 23.91 -0.32 -2.73
C GLY A 131 23.21 1.03 -2.65
N ARG A 132 23.86 1.95 -1.96
CA ARG A 132 23.30 3.28 -1.68
C ARG A 132 23.54 4.23 -2.85
N THR A 133 22.47 4.76 -3.43
CA THR A 133 22.53 5.82 -4.44
C THR A 133 22.41 7.22 -3.82
N LYS A 134 21.72 7.36 -2.68
CA LYS A 134 21.53 8.64 -1.97
C LYS A 134 21.67 8.46 -0.46
N ARG A 135 22.25 9.44 0.22
CA ARG A 135 22.34 9.45 1.70
C ARG A 135 21.00 9.77 2.36
N LYS A 136 20.21 10.65 1.74
CA LYS A 136 18.86 11.05 2.18
C LYS A 136 17.92 10.95 1.00
N ILE A 137 16.75 10.41 1.22
CA ILE A 137 15.69 10.29 0.23
C ILE A 137 14.64 11.35 0.57
N PRO A 138 14.29 12.25 -0.37
CA PRO A 138 13.18 13.18 -0.18
C PRO A 138 11.89 12.39 0.01
N VAL A 139 11.09 12.81 0.98
CA VAL A 139 9.80 12.19 1.29
C VAL A 139 8.71 13.26 1.34
N TYR A 140 7.47 12.87 1.12
CA TYR A 140 6.30 13.70 1.33
C TYR A 140 5.35 13.08 2.35
N ALA A 141 4.57 13.91 3.03
CA ALA A 141 3.49 13.41 3.89
C ALA A 141 2.34 12.89 3.02
N SER A 142 2.14 11.57 3.01
CA SER A 142 1.07 10.91 2.23
C SER A 142 -0.16 10.69 3.11
N LYS A 143 -0.86 11.80 3.38
CA LYS A 143 -2.05 11.83 4.24
C LYS A 143 -3.05 12.84 3.68
N LEU A 144 -3.66 13.69 4.50
CA LEU A 144 -4.52 14.79 4.09
C LEU A 144 -5.74 14.29 3.29
N TYR A 145 -6.53 13.43 3.91
CA TYR A 145 -7.80 13.01 3.34
C TYR A 145 -8.83 14.13 3.43
N SER A 146 -9.87 14.08 2.59
CA SER A 146 -11.03 14.95 2.71
C SER A 146 -11.64 14.87 4.10
N GLN A 147 -11.74 16.01 4.77
CA GLN A 147 -12.25 16.18 6.12
C GLN A 147 -12.68 17.65 6.32
N GLU A 148 -13.15 18.03 7.50
CA GLU A 148 -13.48 19.41 7.84
C GLU A 148 -12.25 20.32 7.63
N LEU A 149 -12.47 21.52 7.08
CA LEU A 149 -11.39 22.41 6.64
C LEU A 149 -10.44 22.79 7.79
N GLU A 150 -10.97 23.04 9.00
CA GLU A 150 -10.14 23.37 10.16
C GLU A 150 -9.24 22.20 10.60
N ALA A 151 -9.79 20.98 10.59
CA ALA A 151 -9.02 19.77 10.87
C ALA A 151 -7.92 19.54 9.82
N LEU A 152 -8.24 19.79 8.53
CA LEU A 152 -7.31 19.68 7.43
C LEU A 152 -6.18 20.71 7.54
N ALA A 153 -6.52 21.97 7.89
CA ALA A 153 -5.53 23.03 8.15
C ALA A 153 -4.58 22.65 9.30
N SER A 154 -5.14 22.16 10.40
CA SER A 154 -4.35 21.70 11.56
C SER A 154 -3.41 20.54 11.19
N GLU A 155 -3.89 19.59 10.40
CA GLU A 155 -3.07 18.46 9.92
C GLU A 155 -1.95 18.94 9.00
N ALA A 156 -2.23 19.84 8.06
CA ALA A 156 -1.23 20.41 7.14
C ALA A 156 -0.14 21.21 7.91
N ARG A 157 -0.56 22.03 8.89
CA ARG A 157 0.37 22.77 9.76
C ARG A 157 1.32 21.84 10.49
N ARG A 158 0.79 20.79 11.10
CA ARG A 158 1.58 19.77 11.80
C ARG A 158 2.65 19.14 10.90
N TYR A 159 2.32 18.77 9.66
CA TYR A 159 3.32 18.23 8.73
C TYR A 159 4.36 19.24 8.30
N LYS A 160 3.98 20.51 8.11
CA LYS A 160 4.93 21.59 7.84
C LYS A 160 5.92 21.77 9.01
N GLU A 161 5.41 21.79 10.25
CA GLU A 161 6.21 21.89 11.49
C GLU A 161 7.15 20.69 11.68
N GLN A 162 6.75 19.50 11.23
CA GLN A 162 7.60 18.31 11.19
C GLN A 162 8.67 18.35 10.10
N GLY A 163 8.71 19.40 9.28
CA GLY A 163 9.72 19.63 8.26
C GLY A 163 9.44 18.98 6.89
N TYR A 164 8.24 18.48 6.66
CA TYR A 164 7.86 18.00 5.32
C TYR A 164 7.81 19.17 4.34
N ARG A 165 8.47 18.98 3.19
CA ARG A 165 8.53 19.95 2.08
C ARG A 165 7.59 19.62 0.93
N ALA A 166 6.86 18.54 1.05
CA ALA A 166 5.82 18.14 0.10
C ALA A 166 4.74 17.35 0.83
N MET A 167 3.51 17.50 0.38
CA MET A 167 2.35 16.80 0.94
C MET A 167 1.48 16.26 -0.19
N LYS A 168 0.85 15.12 0.04
CA LYS A 168 -0.14 14.56 -0.89
C LYS A 168 -1.49 14.53 -0.21
N MET A 169 -2.49 15.14 -0.86
CA MET A 169 -3.88 15.07 -0.44
C MET A 169 -4.69 14.12 -1.31
N ARG A 170 -5.87 13.76 -0.84
CA ARG A 170 -6.89 13.07 -1.62
C ARG A 170 -8.17 13.90 -1.64
N PHE A 171 -8.72 14.08 -2.82
CA PHE A 171 -10.02 14.73 -2.99
C PHE A 171 -11.15 13.85 -2.47
N GLY A 172 -12.26 14.48 -2.05
CA GLY A 172 -13.42 13.79 -1.50
C GLY A 172 -14.55 13.63 -2.52
N TRP A 173 -14.55 14.41 -3.58
CA TRP A 173 -15.63 14.46 -4.56
C TRP A 173 -15.14 14.11 -5.96
N GLY A 174 -15.99 13.44 -6.73
CA GLY A 174 -15.71 12.95 -8.07
C GLY A 174 -16.58 13.58 -9.15
N PRO A 175 -16.53 13.04 -10.37
CA PRO A 175 -17.27 13.57 -11.50
C PRO A 175 -18.79 13.63 -11.29
N LEU A 176 -19.37 12.69 -10.54
CA LEU A 176 -20.81 12.65 -10.25
C LEU A 176 -21.28 13.76 -9.29
N ASP A 177 -20.38 14.35 -8.55
CA ASP A 177 -20.66 15.46 -7.63
C ASP A 177 -20.70 16.82 -8.36
N GLY A 178 -20.41 16.84 -9.67
CA GLY A 178 -20.52 18.00 -10.54
C GLY A 178 -19.74 19.24 -10.08
N ALA A 179 -20.28 20.40 -10.37
CA ALA A 179 -19.64 21.68 -10.03
C ALA A 179 -19.52 21.92 -8.51
N GLU A 180 -20.50 21.47 -7.75
CA GLU A 180 -20.47 21.59 -6.28
C GLU A 180 -19.32 20.78 -5.67
N GLY A 181 -19.16 19.53 -6.08
CA GLY A 181 -18.04 18.67 -5.63
C GLY A 181 -16.69 19.26 -6.04
N MET A 182 -16.58 19.83 -7.24
CA MET A 182 -15.37 20.53 -7.67
C MET A 182 -15.04 21.72 -6.77
N GLN A 183 -16.03 22.56 -6.39
CA GLN A 183 -15.80 23.70 -5.49
C GLN A 183 -15.36 23.23 -4.10
N LYS A 184 -15.92 22.15 -3.59
CA LYS A 184 -15.48 21.53 -2.32
C LYS A 184 -14.02 21.05 -2.41
N ASN A 185 -13.63 20.39 -3.48
CA ASN A 185 -12.23 19.98 -3.70
C ASN A 185 -11.28 21.18 -3.79
N ILE A 186 -11.70 22.27 -4.45
CA ILE A 186 -10.93 23.52 -4.50
C ILE A 186 -10.76 24.11 -3.11
N ALA A 187 -11.81 24.10 -2.27
CA ALA A 187 -11.74 24.58 -0.90
C ALA A 187 -10.72 23.78 -0.06
N LEU A 188 -10.70 22.44 -0.19
CA LEU A 188 -9.68 21.60 0.48
C LEU A 188 -8.26 22.01 0.07
N LEU A 189 -8.02 22.14 -1.25
CA LEU A 189 -6.70 22.51 -1.76
C LEU A 189 -6.27 23.91 -1.31
N ARG A 190 -7.19 24.88 -1.36
CA ARG A 190 -6.96 26.26 -0.91
C ARG A 190 -6.58 26.28 0.57
N THR A 191 -7.32 25.58 1.42
CA THR A 191 -7.05 25.48 2.87
C THR A 191 -5.63 24.97 3.13
N ILE A 192 -5.22 23.90 2.45
CA ILE A 192 -3.85 23.37 2.60
C ILE A 192 -2.82 24.38 2.13
N ARG A 193 -3.05 25.02 0.97
CA ARG A 193 -2.12 25.97 0.37
C ARG A 193 -1.94 27.22 1.23
N GLU A 194 -3.02 27.78 1.76
CA GLU A 194 -2.99 28.94 2.64
C GLU A 194 -2.31 28.61 3.99
N THR A 195 -2.48 27.40 4.49
CA THR A 195 -1.86 26.93 5.75
C THR A 195 -0.38 26.58 5.58
N ALA A 196 -0.04 25.81 4.56
CA ALA A 196 1.32 25.33 4.34
C ALA A 196 2.22 26.36 3.64
N GLY A 197 1.65 27.30 2.85
CA GLY A 197 2.39 28.24 2.01
C GLY A 197 2.76 27.64 0.65
N TYR A 198 3.48 28.41 -0.16
CA TYR A 198 3.84 28.03 -1.53
C TYR A 198 5.21 27.35 -1.63
N ASP A 199 5.92 27.25 -0.53
CA ASP A 199 7.25 26.62 -0.38
C ASP A 199 7.19 25.15 0.04
N VAL A 200 5.96 24.60 0.17
CA VAL A 200 5.67 23.20 0.53
C VAL A 200 4.87 22.52 -0.58
#